data_32d529991cc81f565a5dcadcb2b044b7
#
_entry.id   32d529991cc81f565a5dcadcb2b044b7
#
_cell.length_a   1.000
_cell.length_b   1.000
_cell.length_c   1.000
_cell.angle_alpha   90.00
_cell.angle_beta   90.00
_cell.angle_gamma   90.00
#
_symmetry.space_group_name_H-M   'P 1'
#
loop_
_entity.id
_entity.type
_entity.pdbx_description
1 polymer ?
#
loop_
_entity_poly.entity_id
_entity_poly.type
_entity_poly.pdbx_seq_one_letter_code
_entity_poly.pdbx_strand_id
1 'polypeptide(L)'
;MPIDQAYAKPRTMRRTAALAAIAVAALAGAWARRDYLAWLALGEGGLPANPKGWLITSYLRLRKADPIATAVYDAQIHTPGAAAHLGPLPGRRGPRPRIAAWPIPHRQLDQFPGPEMRTALERVFDDALRTHAGAVHSKLSHFEKRNSAVTLRDPAAGHPDARLSKGETAHIHPNDGSMHMIFSAADATSVLDAGWGERHPLAGVLPELPSTYIYVYPPRDGAELAIVAQLLNAAIEHMTSTGTDQSGDRQHRPPKAPTTPRRTHLRGAPPPTPGQRHE
;
A
#
# COMPACT_ATOMS: atom_id res chain seq x y z
N MET A 1 73.89 10.01 18.74
CA MET A 1 72.92 9.18 19.50
C MET A 1 71.67 10.00 19.73
N PRO A 2 70.56 9.72 19.08
CA PRO A 2 69.24 10.26 19.46
C PRO A 2 68.61 9.35 20.53
N ILE A 3 68.27 9.95 21.63
CA ILE A 3 67.57 9.29 22.75
C ILE A 3 66.11 9.16 22.35
N ASP A 4 65.71 7.94 22.09
CA ASP A 4 64.33 7.57 21.83
C ASP A 4 63.56 7.57 23.18
N GLN A 5 63.03 8.74 23.57
CA GLN A 5 62.11 8.85 24.71
C GLN A 5 60.74 8.39 24.25
N ALA A 6 60.49 7.11 24.27
CA ALA A 6 59.15 6.56 24.18
C ALA A 6 58.30 7.10 25.35
N TYR A 7 57.46 8.13 25.09
CA TYR A 7 56.51 8.69 26.02
C TYR A 7 55.44 7.64 26.39
N ALA A 8 55.72 6.87 27.46
CA ALA A 8 54.76 5.98 28.05
C ALA A 8 53.63 6.83 28.65
N LYS A 9 52.43 6.82 28.03
CA LYS A 9 51.23 7.52 28.54
C LYS A 9 51.03 7.13 30.01
N PRO A 10 50.82 8.08 30.95
CA PRO A 10 50.75 7.81 32.37
C PRO A 10 49.60 6.82 32.67
N ARG A 11 49.77 5.94 33.62
CA ARG A 11 48.80 4.88 34.01
C ARG A 11 47.40 5.40 34.28
N THR A 12 47.28 6.63 34.78
CA THR A 12 46.02 7.32 34.98
C THR A 12 45.23 7.59 33.68
N MET A 13 45.92 8.06 32.64
CA MET A 13 45.27 8.28 31.31
C MET A 13 44.76 6.97 30.69
N ARG A 14 45.44 5.86 30.87
CA ARG A 14 45.03 4.54 30.40
C ARG A 14 43.78 4.03 31.16
N ARG A 15 43.73 4.28 32.47
CA ARG A 15 42.53 3.92 33.32
C ARG A 15 41.34 4.76 32.96
N THR A 16 41.46 6.08 32.79
CA THR A 16 40.33 6.94 32.40
C THR A 16 39.84 6.61 30.98
N ALA A 17 40.70 6.32 30.02
CA ALA A 17 40.33 5.89 28.70
C ALA A 17 39.59 4.52 28.72
N ALA A 18 40.04 3.57 29.55
CA ALA A 18 39.34 2.29 29.70
C ALA A 18 37.92 2.44 30.33
N LEU A 19 37.81 3.27 31.36
CA LEU A 19 36.50 3.55 31.98
C LEU A 19 35.53 4.26 30.98
N ALA A 20 36.05 5.23 30.21
CA ALA A 20 35.28 5.88 29.17
C ALA A 20 34.83 4.90 28.08
N ALA A 21 35.69 4.00 27.64
CA ALA A 21 35.36 2.96 26.66
C ALA A 21 34.27 2.00 27.19
N ILE A 22 34.37 1.59 28.45
CA ILE A 22 33.36 0.75 29.11
C ILE A 22 32.01 1.50 29.20
N ALA A 23 32.02 2.77 29.58
CA ALA A 23 30.78 3.58 29.64
C ALA A 23 30.13 3.72 28.26
N VAL A 24 30.92 4.00 27.23
CA VAL A 24 30.42 4.09 25.84
C VAL A 24 29.86 2.74 25.38
N ALA A 25 30.52 1.64 25.67
CA ALA A 25 30.03 0.30 25.34
C ALA A 25 28.72 -0.04 26.07
N ALA A 26 28.61 0.32 27.35
CA ALA A 26 27.40 0.12 28.13
C ALA A 26 26.22 0.95 27.58
N LEU A 27 26.45 2.22 27.26
CA LEU A 27 25.43 3.09 26.64
C LEU A 27 25.00 2.59 25.25
N ALA A 28 25.96 2.17 24.42
CA ALA A 28 25.67 1.58 23.11
C ALA A 28 24.87 0.28 23.24
N GLY A 29 25.21 -0.58 24.21
CA GLY A 29 24.48 -1.82 24.50
C GLY A 29 23.05 -1.54 24.98
N ALA A 30 22.87 -0.57 25.89
CA ALA A 30 21.55 -0.16 26.36
C ALA A 30 20.70 0.42 25.23
N TRP A 31 21.29 1.26 24.37
CA TRP A 31 20.61 1.79 23.19
C TRP A 31 20.23 0.68 22.23
N ALA A 32 21.13 -0.22 21.88
CA ALA A 32 20.87 -1.33 20.96
C ALA A 32 19.75 -2.24 21.50
N ARG A 33 19.76 -2.55 22.82
CA ARG A 33 18.70 -3.32 23.45
C ARG A 33 17.35 -2.59 23.35
N ARG A 34 17.30 -1.29 23.65
CA ARG A 34 16.09 -0.49 23.55
C ARG A 34 15.58 -0.44 22.10
N ASP A 35 16.45 -0.21 21.12
CA ASP A 35 16.11 -0.18 19.71
C ASP A 35 15.57 -1.54 19.23
N TYR A 36 16.21 -2.64 19.64
CA TYR A 36 15.76 -4.00 19.35
C TYR A 36 14.37 -4.30 19.91
N LEU A 37 14.13 -3.95 21.19
CA LEU A 37 12.83 -4.17 21.84
C LEU A 37 11.73 -3.31 21.22
N ALA A 38 12.04 -2.07 20.82
CA ALA A 38 11.10 -1.20 20.12
C ALA A 38 10.75 -1.76 18.73
N TRP A 39 11.73 -2.35 18.01
CA TRP A 39 11.47 -3.04 16.76
C TRP A 39 10.59 -4.30 16.96
N LEU A 40 10.87 -5.12 17.97
CA LEU A 40 10.04 -6.29 18.27
C LEU A 40 8.59 -5.92 18.60
N ALA A 41 8.37 -4.78 19.25
CA ALA A 41 7.04 -4.28 19.61
C ALA A 41 6.17 -3.92 18.39
N LEU A 42 6.74 -3.75 17.19
CA LEU A 42 6.00 -3.54 15.95
C LEU A 42 5.28 -4.82 15.48
N GLY A 43 5.58 -5.95 16.09
CA GLY A 43 5.08 -7.25 15.69
C GLY A 43 5.83 -7.86 14.53
N GLU A 44 5.29 -8.96 14.04
CA GLU A 44 5.93 -9.73 12.99
C GLU A 44 5.72 -9.10 11.60
N GLY A 45 6.70 -9.29 10.72
CA GLY A 45 6.68 -8.86 9.33
C GLY A 45 7.49 -9.83 8.46
N GLY A 46 7.97 -9.37 7.31
CA GLY A 46 8.71 -10.21 6.35
C GLY A 46 10.07 -10.73 6.84
N LEU A 47 10.58 -10.25 7.99
CA LEU A 47 11.83 -10.71 8.61
C LEU A 47 11.56 -11.49 9.89
N PRO A 48 12.45 -12.44 10.27
CA PRO A 48 12.35 -13.16 11.53
C PRO A 48 12.42 -12.22 12.74
N ALA A 49 11.55 -12.39 13.73
CA ALA A 49 11.52 -11.61 14.96
C ALA A 49 12.64 -12.02 15.95
N ASN A 50 13.89 -11.81 15.53
CA ASN A 50 15.10 -12.13 16.28
C ASN A 50 16.23 -11.12 16.00
N PRO A 51 17.39 -11.18 16.69
CA PRO A 51 18.49 -10.26 16.47
C PRO A 51 19.00 -10.18 15.02
N LYS A 52 18.95 -11.29 14.25
CA LYS A 52 19.34 -11.31 12.84
C LYS A 52 18.40 -10.44 12.00
N GLY A 53 17.07 -10.60 12.18
CA GLY A 53 16.08 -9.77 11.48
C GLY A 53 16.22 -8.29 11.83
N TRP A 54 16.46 -7.97 13.11
CA TRP A 54 16.72 -6.60 13.56
C TRP A 54 17.97 -5.99 12.92
N LEU A 55 19.08 -6.73 12.84
CA LEU A 55 20.30 -6.26 12.18
C LEU A 55 20.08 -6.00 10.69
N ILE A 56 19.34 -6.89 10.00
CA ILE A 56 19.00 -6.71 8.58
C ILE A 56 18.17 -5.44 8.38
N THR A 57 17.06 -5.26 9.12
CA THR A 57 16.24 -4.07 8.97
C THR A 57 16.95 -2.80 9.42
N SER A 58 17.83 -2.87 10.41
CA SER A 58 18.67 -1.74 10.85
C SER A 58 19.67 -1.32 9.78
N TYR A 59 20.25 -2.26 9.05
CA TYR A 59 21.08 -1.96 7.87
C TYR A 59 20.23 -1.34 6.75
N LEU A 60 19.05 -1.90 6.47
CA LEU A 60 18.14 -1.39 5.44
C LEU A 60 17.62 0.02 5.73
N ARG A 61 17.57 0.46 7.01
CA ARG A 61 17.25 1.86 7.38
C ARG A 61 18.19 2.87 6.71
N LEU A 62 19.42 2.48 6.44
CA LEU A 62 20.40 3.35 5.75
C LEU A 62 20.15 3.48 4.24
N ARG A 63 19.30 2.63 3.69
CA ARG A 63 18.95 2.58 2.26
C ARG A 63 17.57 3.15 1.95
N LYS A 64 16.87 3.69 2.94
CA LYS A 64 15.52 4.24 2.78
C LYS A 64 15.50 5.35 1.75
N ALA A 65 14.57 5.25 0.81
CA ALA A 65 14.19 6.35 -0.07
C ALA A 65 13.20 7.30 0.64
N ASP A 66 13.06 8.51 0.12
CA ASP A 66 12.03 9.45 0.59
C ASP A 66 10.63 8.85 0.34
N PRO A 67 9.81 8.64 1.39
CA PRO A 67 8.52 7.96 1.26
C PRO A 67 7.42 8.80 0.62
N ILE A 68 7.58 10.13 0.54
CA ILE A 68 6.56 11.04 0.00
C ILE A 68 6.96 11.69 -1.33
N ALA A 69 8.18 11.46 -1.82
CA ALA A 69 8.64 12.03 -3.08
C ALA A 69 7.95 11.34 -4.27
N THR A 70 7.29 12.12 -5.13
CA THR A 70 6.60 11.66 -6.34
C THR A 70 7.43 11.79 -7.61
N ALA A 71 8.49 12.62 -7.60
CA ALA A 71 9.37 12.82 -8.77
C ALA A 71 9.98 11.53 -9.33
N VAL A 72 10.07 10.47 -8.53
CA VAL A 72 10.52 9.14 -8.99
C VAL A 72 9.59 8.55 -10.04
N TYR A 73 8.35 9.02 -10.15
CA TYR A 73 7.34 8.54 -11.07
C TYR A 73 7.26 9.34 -12.38
N ASP A 74 7.88 10.54 -12.45
CA ASP A 74 7.76 11.45 -13.61
C ASP A 74 8.09 10.77 -14.95
N ALA A 75 9.16 9.98 -14.98
CA ALA A 75 9.53 9.24 -16.17
C ALA A 75 8.60 8.05 -16.48
N GLN A 76 7.94 7.51 -15.46
CA GLN A 76 7.09 6.32 -15.58
C GLN A 76 5.66 6.69 -16.02
N ILE A 77 5.15 7.86 -15.64
CA ILE A 77 3.80 8.33 -15.98
C ILE A 77 3.59 8.42 -17.51
N HIS A 78 4.67 8.62 -18.27
CA HIS A 78 4.62 8.76 -19.72
C HIS A 78 4.93 7.45 -20.47
N THR A 79 5.10 6.34 -19.76
CA THR A 79 5.36 5.03 -20.40
C THR A 79 4.05 4.32 -20.77
N PRO A 80 4.05 3.45 -21.80
CA PRO A 80 2.91 2.58 -22.07
C PRO A 80 2.59 1.70 -20.87
N GLY A 81 1.32 1.63 -20.47
CA GLY A 81 0.87 0.91 -19.28
C GLY A 81 0.84 1.75 -17.99
N ALA A 82 1.24 3.02 -18.03
CA ALA A 82 1.14 3.97 -16.91
C ALA A 82 -0.27 4.57 -16.76
N ALA A 83 -1.29 3.98 -17.37
CA ALA A 83 -2.66 4.48 -17.30
C ALA A 83 -3.12 4.63 -15.84
N ALA A 84 -3.75 5.77 -15.50
CA ALA A 84 -4.40 5.96 -14.23
C ALA A 84 -5.72 5.17 -14.20
N HIS A 85 -5.94 4.46 -13.10
CA HIS A 85 -7.18 3.73 -12.82
C HIS A 85 -8.03 4.47 -11.79
N LEU A 86 -7.43 5.44 -11.07
CA LEU A 86 -8.10 6.30 -10.11
C LEU A 86 -8.64 7.57 -10.78
N GLY A 87 -9.86 7.94 -10.39
CA GLY A 87 -10.34 9.30 -10.57
C GLY A 87 -9.69 10.27 -9.57
N PRO A 88 -10.08 11.57 -9.60
CA PRO A 88 -9.59 12.55 -8.62
C PRO A 88 -9.86 12.08 -7.18
N LEU A 89 -8.81 12.06 -6.35
CA LEU A 89 -8.93 11.71 -4.93
C LEU A 89 -9.14 12.97 -4.08
N PRO A 90 -10.06 12.95 -3.11
CA PRO A 90 -10.11 13.99 -2.10
C PRO A 90 -8.86 13.93 -1.22
N GLY A 91 -8.35 15.07 -0.77
CA GLY A 91 -7.27 15.11 0.20
C GLY A 91 -7.69 14.43 1.52
N ARG A 92 -6.83 13.53 2.04
CA ARG A 92 -7.07 12.89 3.34
C ARG A 92 -6.97 13.92 4.46
N ARG A 93 -7.98 13.99 5.30
CA ARG A 93 -8.06 15.00 6.38
C ARG A 93 -7.07 14.71 7.50
N GLY A 94 -6.52 15.78 8.07
CA GLY A 94 -5.63 15.72 9.23
C GLY A 94 -4.18 15.32 8.89
N PRO A 95 -3.33 15.14 9.91
CA PRO A 95 -1.93 14.81 9.71
C PRO A 95 -1.75 13.37 9.25
N ARG A 96 -0.63 13.10 8.58
CA ARG A 96 -0.20 11.72 8.28
C ARG A 96 0.08 10.97 9.59
N PRO A 97 -0.16 9.65 9.66
CA PRO A 97 0.24 8.84 10.80
C PRO A 97 1.76 8.90 11.04
N ARG A 98 2.18 8.72 12.27
CA ARG A 98 3.59 8.50 12.58
C ARG A 98 3.99 7.09 12.17
N ILE A 99 5.07 6.97 11.43
CA ILE A 99 5.56 5.70 10.92
C ILE A 99 6.82 5.27 11.68
N ALA A 100 6.95 3.97 11.89
CA ALA A 100 8.11 3.38 12.56
C ALA A 100 9.40 3.63 11.78
N ALA A 101 10.51 3.71 12.50
CA ALA A 101 11.81 4.02 11.89
C ALA A 101 12.32 2.90 10.97
N TRP A 102 11.91 1.66 11.20
CA TRP A 102 12.37 0.50 10.44
C TRP A 102 11.52 0.26 9.19
N PRO A 103 12.15 -0.05 8.04
CA PRO A 103 11.40 -0.35 6.82
C PRO A 103 10.71 -1.72 6.87
N ILE A 104 11.15 -2.64 7.72
CA ILE A 104 10.56 -3.97 7.90
C ILE A 104 10.53 -4.32 9.39
N PRO A 105 9.34 -4.54 9.98
CA PRO A 105 8.03 -4.32 9.37
C PRO A 105 7.75 -2.84 9.16
N HIS A 106 7.04 -2.49 8.09
CA HIS A 106 6.57 -1.13 7.84
C HIS A 106 5.25 -0.96 8.56
N ARG A 107 5.21 -0.13 9.62
CA ARG A 107 4.05 -0.01 10.52
C ARG A 107 3.85 1.43 10.97
N GLN A 108 2.60 1.83 11.14
CA GLN A 108 2.27 3.09 11.82
C GLN A 108 2.26 2.93 13.33
N LEU A 109 2.41 4.04 14.03
CA LEU A 109 2.54 4.12 15.49
C LEU A 109 1.34 4.79 16.17
N ASP A 110 0.40 5.31 15.38
CA ASP A 110 -0.82 5.97 15.85
C ASP A 110 -1.92 5.87 14.78
N GLN A 111 -3.10 6.46 15.06
CA GLN A 111 -4.27 6.48 14.18
C GLN A 111 -4.76 5.05 13.82
N PHE A 112 -4.75 4.14 14.79
CA PHE A 112 -5.22 2.77 14.58
C PHE A 112 -6.74 2.74 14.40
N PRO A 113 -7.26 1.95 13.43
CA PRO A 113 -8.69 1.76 13.28
C PRO A 113 -9.26 0.95 14.45
N GLY A 114 -10.48 1.27 14.88
CA GLY A 114 -11.21 0.46 15.86
C GLY A 114 -11.58 -0.93 15.30
N PRO A 115 -12.04 -1.85 16.18
CA PRO A 115 -12.37 -3.22 15.76
C PRO A 115 -13.43 -3.30 14.65
N GLU A 116 -14.46 -2.49 14.71
CA GLU A 116 -15.52 -2.43 13.69
C GLU A 116 -14.98 -1.99 12.33
N MET A 117 -14.10 -0.99 12.32
CA MET A 117 -13.47 -0.52 11.09
C MET A 117 -12.51 -1.56 10.50
N ARG A 118 -11.80 -2.32 11.33
CA ARG A 118 -10.97 -3.45 10.88
C ARG A 118 -11.80 -4.51 10.19
N THR A 119 -12.92 -4.92 10.80
CA THR A 119 -13.86 -5.87 10.21
C THR A 119 -14.48 -5.33 8.91
N ALA A 120 -14.78 -4.04 8.85
CA ALA A 120 -15.29 -3.42 7.62
C ALA A 120 -14.22 -3.39 6.51
N LEU A 121 -12.96 -3.15 6.86
CA LEU A 121 -11.84 -3.20 5.94
C LEU A 121 -11.60 -4.61 5.37
N GLU A 122 -11.66 -5.64 6.22
CA GLU A 122 -11.57 -7.04 5.79
C GLU A 122 -12.67 -7.38 4.78
N ARG A 123 -13.91 -6.92 5.02
CA ARG A 123 -15.02 -7.09 4.06
C ARG A 123 -14.75 -6.43 2.71
N VAL A 124 -14.12 -5.26 2.69
CA VAL A 124 -13.73 -4.59 1.43
C VAL A 124 -12.78 -5.49 0.63
N PHE A 125 -11.82 -6.13 1.28
CA PHE A 125 -10.91 -7.08 0.60
C PHE A 125 -11.64 -8.33 0.13
N ASP A 126 -12.55 -8.89 0.92
CA ASP A 126 -13.37 -10.03 0.53
C ASP A 126 -14.29 -9.70 -0.64
N ASP A 127 -14.88 -8.49 -0.66
CA ASP A 127 -15.72 -8.00 -1.76
C ASP A 127 -14.90 -7.86 -3.05
N ALA A 128 -13.68 -7.31 -2.96
CA ALA A 128 -12.78 -7.20 -4.11
C ALA A 128 -12.38 -8.59 -4.65
N LEU A 129 -12.07 -9.55 -3.77
CA LEU A 129 -11.78 -10.93 -4.17
C LEU A 129 -12.97 -11.59 -4.88
N ARG A 130 -14.21 -11.32 -4.44
CA ARG A 130 -15.42 -11.84 -5.11
C ARG A 130 -15.67 -11.16 -6.45
N THR A 131 -15.54 -9.84 -6.48
CA THR A 131 -15.78 -9.03 -7.70
C THR A 131 -14.80 -9.39 -8.80
N HIS A 132 -13.55 -9.61 -8.46
CA HIS A 132 -12.48 -9.92 -9.41
C HIS A 132 -12.07 -11.40 -9.40
N ALA A 133 -12.97 -12.31 -9.01
CA ALA A 133 -12.66 -13.74 -8.81
C ALA A 133 -12.05 -14.44 -10.04
N GLY A 134 -12.29 -13.96 -11.26
CA GLY A 134 -11.66 -14.45 -12.48
C GLY A 134 -10.17 -14.12 -12.59
N ALA A 135 -9.72 -13.03 -11.97
CA ALA A 135 -8.36 -12.50 -12.12
C ALA A 135 -7.52 -12.67 -10.85
N VAL A 136 -8.13 -12.58 -9.66
CA VAL A 136 -7.42 -12.66 -8.38
C VAL A 136 -7.95 -13.78 -7.48
N HIS A 137 -7.19 -14.13 -6.47
CA HIS A 137 -7.56 -15.04 -5.39
C HIS A 137 -6.85 -14.66 -4.10
N SER A 138 -7.31 -15.18 -2.97
CA SER A 138 -6.60 -15.06 -1.70
C SER A 138 -5.47 -16.09 -1.64
N LYS A 139 -4.28 -15.65 -1.26
CA LYS A 139 -3.10 -16.48 -1.07
C LYS A 139 -2.26 -15.93 0.09
N LEU A 140 -1.40 -16.77 0.68
CA LEU A 140 -0.44 -16.31 1.68
C LEU A 140 0.46 -15.23 1.07
N SER A 141 0.59 -14.09 1.75
CA SER A 141 1.42 -12.98 1.30
C SER A 141 2.87 -13.43 1.03
N HIS A 142 3.38 -13.04 -0.12
CA HIS A 142 4.76 -13.26 -0.50
C HIS A 142 5.71 -12.39 0.36
N PHE A 143 5.29 -11.18 0.69
CA PHE A 143 6.11 -10.22 1.43
C PHE A 143 6.05 -10.43 2.94
N GLU A 144 4.84 -10.52 3.51
CA GLU A 144 4.64 -10.71 4.96
C GLU A 144 4.78 -12.18 5.42
N LYS A 145 4.53 -13.15 4.53
CA LYS A 145 4.64 -14.62 4.77
C LYS A 145 3.73 -15.16 5.87
N ARG A 146 2.71 -14.43 6.26
CA ARG A 146 1.82 -14.75 7.40
C ARG A 146 0.36 -14.46 7.11
N ASN A 147 0.07 -13.34 6.48
CA ASN A 147 -1.28 -12.85 6.26
C ASN A 147 -1.73 -13.22 4.84
N SER A 148 -3.04 -13.26 4.63
CA SER A 148 -3.59 -13.39 3.28
C SER A 148 -3.37 -12.11 2.48
N ALA A 149 -3.14 -12.28 1.18
CA ALA A 149 -3.00 -11.21 0.21
C ALA A 149 -3.93 -11.44 -0.98
N VAL A 150 -4.37 -10.37 -1.60
CA VAL A 150 -4.98 -10.37 -2.93
C VAL A 150 -3.87 -10.63 -3.93
N THR A 151 -3.97 -11.74 -4.66
CA THR A 151 -2.89 -12.21 -5.54
C THR A 151 -3.48 -12.56 -6.92
N LEU A 152 -2.81 -12.16 -7.99
CA LEU A 152 -3.20 -12.54 -9.35
C LEU A 152 -3.16 -14.05 -9.52
N ARG A 153 -4.14 -14.60 -10.25
CA ARG A 153 -4.15 -16.02 -10.63
C ARG A 153 -3.06 -16.36 -11.63
N ASP A 154 -2.80 -15.46 -12.55
CA ASP A 154 -1.72 -15.57 -13.53
C ASP A 154 -0.85 -14.29 -13.54
N PRO A 155 0.22 -14.25 -12.74
CA PRO A 155 1.13 -13.12 -12.73
C PRO A 155 1.89 -12.92 -14.05
N ALA A 156 1.99 -13.96 -14.89
CA ALA A 156 2.69 -13.87 -16.17
C ALA A 156 1.88 -13.10 -17.23
N ALA A 157 0.55 -13.19 -17.15
CA ALA A 157 -0.37 -12.47 -18.04
C ALA A 157 -0.63 -11.02 -17.61
N GLY A 158 -0.29 -10.65 -16.37
CA GLY A 158 -0.50 -9.30 -15.82
C GLY A 158 0.62 -8.32 -16.15
N HIS A 159 0.51 -7.14 -15.52
CA HIS A 159 1.54 -6.09 -15.57
C HIS A 159 2.93 -6.62 -15.16
N PRO A 160 4.03 -6.06 -15.67
CA PRO A 160 5.39 -6.47 -15.26
C PRO A 160 5.60 -6.49 -13.73
N ASP A 161 4.98 -5.57 -12.98
CA ASP A 161 5.01 -5.53 -11.53
C ASP A 161 4.45 -6.80 -10.87
N ALA A 162 3.48 -7.46 -11.52
CA ALA A 162 2.93 -8.72 -11.04
C ALA A 162 3.97 -9.86 -11.03
N ARG A 163 4.93 -9.84 -11.96
CA ARG A 163 6.03 -10.82 -11.96
C ARG A 163 7.01 -10.54 -10.83
N LEU A 164 7.33 -9.25 -10.57
CA LEU A 164 8.21 -8.84 -9.48
C LEU A 164 7.63 -9.24 -8.13
N SER A 165 6.35 -8.95 -7.88
CA SER A 165 5.65 -9.22 -6.62
C SER A 165 5.14 -10.65 -6.48
N LYS A 166 5.42 -11.56 -7.43
CA LYS A 166 4.84 -12.93 -7.50
C LYS A 166 3.30 -12.93 -7.51
N GLY A 167 2.71 -11.90 -8.11
CA GLY A 167 1.28 -11.69 -8.23
C GLY A 167 0.64 -10.99 -7.04
N GLU A 168 1.34 -10.77 -5.94
CA GLU A 168 0.78 -10.06 -4.81
C GLU A 168 0.45 -8.62 -5.19
N THR A 169 -0.82 -8.24 -5.01
CA THR A 169 -1.37 -6.94 -5.37
C THR A 169 -1.58 -6.08 -4.14
N ALA A 170 -2.15 -6.66 -3.08
CA ALA A 170 -2.46 -5.97 -1.84
C ALA A 170 -2.54 -6.92 -0.65
N HIS A 171 -2.22 -6.43 0.55
CA HIS A 171 -2.48 -7.11 1.81
C HIS A 171 -2.74 -6.12 2.95
N ILE A 172 -3.40 -6.60 4.02
CA ILE A 172 -3.67 -5.86 5.24
C ILE A 172 -2.70 -6.31 6.33
N HIS A 173 -2.21 -5.37 7.12
CA HIS A 173 -1.47 -5.66 8.34
C HIS A 173 -2.44 -5.85 9.52
N PRO A 174 -2.52 -7.02 10.15
CA PRO A 174 -3.47 -7.28 11.24
C PRO A 174 -3.24 -6.39 12.46
N ASN A 175 -1.99 -5.96 12.69
CA ASN A 175 -1.62 -5.23 13.90
C ASN A 175 -2.14 -3.80 13.90
N ASP A 176 -2.08 -3.10 12.76
CA ASP A 176 -2.36 -1.68 12.67
C ASP A 176 -3.42 -1.31 11.61
N GLY A 177 -3.91 -2.29 10.83
CA GLY A 177 -4.92 -2.10 9.80
C GLY A 177 -4.43 -1.34 8.56
N SER A 178 -3.16 -0.98 8.51
CA SER A 178 -2.56 -0.41 7.30
C SER A 178 -2.42 -1.48 6.22
N MET A 179 -2.14 -1.07 5.01
CA MET A 179 -2.10 -1.95 3.86
C MET A 179 -0.88 -1.67 3.00
N HIS A 180 -0.46 -2.66 2.23
CA HIS A 180 0.34 -2.39 1.05
C HIS A 180 -0.46 -2.68 -0.20
N MET A 181 -0.27 -1.83 -1.22
CA MET A 181 -0.88 -1.97 -2.55
C MET A 181 0.12 -1.56 -3.62
N ILE A 182 0.02 -2.18 -4.80
CA ILE A 182 0.85 -1.84 -5.97
C ILE A 182 -0.03 -1.10 -6.98
N PHE A 183 0.40 0.10 -7.37
CA PHE A 183 -0.35 0.99 -8.25
C PHE A 183 0.37 1.24 -9.57
N SER A 184 -0.32 1.86 -10.53
CA SER A 184 0.36 2.56 -11.62
C SER A 184 1.15 3.75 -11.07
N ALA A 185 2.11 4.25 -11.82
CA ALA A 185 2.89 5.43 -11.42
C ALA A 185 1.99 6.67 -11.23
N ALA A 186 0.99 6.84 -12.08
CA ALA A 186 0.04 7.94 -12.00
C ALA A 186 -0.85 7.84 -10.75
N ASP A 187 -1.35 6.64 -10.44
CA ASP A 187 -2.17 6.41 -9.24
C ASP A 187 -1.34 6.53 -7.97
N ALA A 188 -0.10 6.01 -7.95
CA ALA A 188 0.83 6.18 -6.84
C ALA A 188 1.07 7.65 -6.53
N THR A 189 1.31 8.49 -7.55
CA THR A 189 1.42 9.94 -7.40
C THR A 189 0.16 10.52 -6.76
N SER A 190 -1.02 10.18 -7.28
CA SER A 190 -2.30 10.67 -6.75
C SER A 190 -2.52 10.28 -5.29
N VAL A 191 -2.18 9.04 -4.92
CA VAL A 191 -2.29 8.53 -3.53
C VAL A 191 -1.37 9.30 -2.57
N LEU A 192 -0.12 9.56 -3.00
CA LEU A 192 0.86 10.28 -2.18
C LEU A 192 0.48 11.76 -2.01
N ASP A 193 0.14 12.44 -3.11
CA ASP A 193 -0.21 13.86 -3.11
C ASP A 193 -1.50 14.14 -2.33
N ALA A 194 -2.49 13.26 -2.44
CA ALA A 194 -3.73 13.35 -1.68
C ALA A 194 -3.57 12.90 -0.20
N GLY A 195 -2.40 12.38 0.20
CA GLY A 195 -2.08 12.03 1.59
C GLY A 195 -2.68 10.71 2.09
N TRP A 196 -3.09 9.80 1.19
CA TRP A 196 -3.67 8.51 1.54
C TRP A 196 -2.65 7.43 1.89
N GLY A 197 -1.37 7.69 1.59
CA GLY A 197 -0.31 6.74 1.84
C GLY A 197 1.08 7.35 1.74
N GLU A 198 2.07 6.50 1.80
CA GLU A 198 3.47 6.80 1.53
C GLU A 198 4.12 5.63 0.78
N ARG A 199 5.16 5.91 0.02
CA ARG A 199 5.91 4.86 -0.66
C ARG A 199 6.62 3.97 0.37
N HIS A 200 6.57 2.65 0.18
CA HIS A 200 7.40 1.77 1.00
C HIS A 200 8.88 2.19 0.87
N PRO A 201 9.62 2.40 1.98
CA PRO A 201 10.96 2.98 1.94
C PRO A 201 11.99 2.19 1.10
N LEU A 202 11.70 0.93 0.80
CA LEU A 202 12.54 0.06 -0.02
C LEU A 202 11.93 -0.24 -1.41
N ALA A 203 10.81 0.41 -1.76
CA ALA A 203 10.22 0.28 -3.09
C ALA A 203 11.17 0.80 -4.16
N GLY A 204 11.46 -0.02 -5.17
CA GLY A 204 12.47 0.27 -6.19
C GLY A 204 13.93 0.14 -5.70
N VAL A 205 14.16 -0.11 -4.41
CA VAL A 205 15.48 -0.39 -3.83
C VAL A 205 15.76 -1.89 -3.81
N LEU A 206 14.77 -2.68 -3.43
CA LEU A 206 14.83 -4.14 -3.51
C LEU A 206 14.25 -4.60 -4.85
N PRO A 207 14.89 -5.53 -5.57
CA PRO A 207 14.47 -5.95 -6.92
C PRO A 207 13.05 -6.52 -6.99
N GLU A 208 12.54 -7.12 -5.91
CA GLU A 208 11.22 -7.72 -5.83
C GLU A 208 10.11 -6.74 -5.42
N LEU A 209 10.47 -5.51 -5.03
CA LEU A 209 9.53 -4.47 -4.66
C LEU A 209 9.37 -3.45 -5.81
N PRO A 210 8.23 -3.42 -6.51
CA PRO A 210 7.95 -2.38 -7.49
C PRO A 210 8.13 -0.98 -6.90
N SER A 211 8.55 -0.02 -7.70
CA SER A 211 8.71 1.39 -7.25
C SER A 211 7.40 1.99 -6.73
N THR A 212 6.29 1.47 -7.18
CA THR A 212 4.91 1.87 -6.86
C THR A 212 4.28 1.05 -5.74
N TYR A 213 5.08 0.34 -4.94
CA TYR A 213 4.62 -0.37 -3.75
C TYR A 213 4.37 0.61 -2.62
N ILE A 214 3.10 0.94 -2.40
CA ILE A 214 2.64 2.01 -1.51
C ILE A 214 2.10 1.42 -0.20
N TYR A 215 2.47 2.05 0.90
CA TYR A 215 1.87 1.86 2.21
C TYR A 215 0.65 2.75 2.32
N VAL A 216 -0.54 2.18 2.34
CA VAL A 216 -1.82 2.88 2.43
C VAL A 216 -2.27 2.94 3.88
N TYR A 217 -2.63 4.13 4.36
CA TYR A 217 -3.08 4.34 5.72
C TYR A 217 -4.47 3.73 5.94
N PRO A 218 -4.75 3.15 7.13
CA PRO A 218 -6.04 2.58 7.42
C PRO A 218 -7.14 3.64 7.45
N PRO A 219 -8.37 3.28 7.05
CA PRO A 219 -9.51 4.18 7.12
C PRO A 219 -9.92 4.44 8.58
N ARG A 220 -10.36 5.66 8.86
CA ARG A 220 -10.82 6.11 10.19
C ARG A 220 -12.35 6.14 10.28
N ASP A 221 -13.03 6.23 9.13
CA ASP A 221 -14.49 6.30 9.00
C ASP A 221 -14.98 5.65 7.70
N GLY A 222 -16.30 5.59 7.51
CA GLY A 222 -16.90 4.97 6.33
C GLY A 222 -16.59 5.70 5.02
N ALA A 223 -16.36 7.02 5.05
CA ALA A 223 -15.99 7.77 3.86
C ALA A 223 -14.56 7.43 3.42
N GLU A 224 -13.62 7.31 4.38
CA GLU A 224 -12.26 6.85 4.10
C GLU A 224 -12.22 5.39 3.66
N LEU A 225 -13.10 4.54 4.23
CA LEU A 225 -13.23 3.14 3.81
C LEU A 225 -13.65 3.03 2.33
N ALA A 226 -14.58 3.89 1.89
CA ALA A 226 -14.99 3.93 0.49
C ALA A 226 -13.84 4.34 -0.46
N ILE A 227 -12.95 5.24 -0.02
CA ILE A 227 -11.74 5.57 -0.78
C ILE A 227 -10.78 4.37 -0.81
N VAL A 228 -10.56 3.70 0.32
CA VAL A 228 -9.70 2.49 0.36
C VAL A 228 -10.22 1.41 -0.60
N ALA A 229 -11.54 1.24 -0.72
CA ALA A 229 -12.12 0.32 -1.70
C ALA A 229 -11.78 0.72 -3.15
N GLN A 230 -11.82 2.02 -3.47
CA GLN A 230 -11.41 2.53 -4.80
C GLN A 230 -9.91 2.27 -5.04
N LEU A 231 -9.06 2.53 -4.03
CA LEU A 231 -7.62 2.28 -4.11
C LEU A 231 -7.33 0.79 -4.40
N LEU A 232 -8.01 -0.12 -3.69
CA LEU A 232 -7.83 -1.56 -3.89
C LEU A 232 -8.25 -2.00 -5.29
N ASN A 233 -9.37 -1.50 -5.81
CA ASN A 233 -9.81 -1.81 -7.17
C ASN A 233 -8.82 -1.29 -8.21
N ALA A 234 -8.32 -0.06 -8.07
CA ALA A 234 -7.31 0.50 -8.96
C ALA A 234 -6.00 -0.30 -8.95
N ALA A 235 -5.57 -0.78 -7.78
CA ALA A 235 -4.41 -1.67 -7.66
C ALA A 235 -4.63 -2.99 -8.40
N ILE A 236 -5.83 -3.59 -8.30
CA ILE A 236 -6.18 -4.81 -9.01
C ILE A 236 -6.20 -4.55 -10.52
N GLU A 237 -6.82 -3.46 -10.98
CA GLU A 237 -6.86 -3.08 -12.40
C GLU A 237 -5.46 -2.87 -12.97
N HIS A 238 -4.59 -2.15 -12.25
CA HIS A 238 -3.19 -1.99 -12.65
C HIS A 238 -2.50 -3.35 -12.80
N MET A 239 -2.58 -4.18 -11.80
CA MET A 239 -1.86 -5.45 -11.78
C MET A 239 -2.36 -6.46 -12.81
N THR A 240 -3.65 -6.38 -13.19
CA THR A 240 -4.27 -7.22 -14.23
C THR A 240 -4.11 -6.67 -15.64
N SER A 241 -3.68 -5.41 -15.79
CA SER A 241 -3.43 -4.81 -17.11
C SER A 241 -2.26 -5.50 -17.81
N THR A 242 -2.32 -5.63 -19.11
CA THR A 242 -1.29 -6.33 -19.92
C THR A 242 -0.09 -5.44 -20.27
N GLY A 243 0.08 -4.27 -19.66
CA GLY A 243 1.19 -3.35 -19.95
C GLY A 243 1.26 -2.85 -21.42
N THR A 244 0.44 -3.44 -22.29
CA THR A 244 0.31 -3.10 -23.71
C THR A 244 -1.02 -2.43 -24.03
N ASP A 245 -1.84 -2.16 -23.02
CA ASP A 245 -3.12 -1.50 -23.22
C ASP A 245 -2.87 -0.06 -23.68
N GLN A 246 -2.79 0.08 -24.99
CA GLN A 246 -2.68 1.33 -25.69
C GLN A 246 -3.91 2.17 -25.31
N SER A 247 -3.67 3.24 -24.60
CA SER A 247 -4.60 4.37 -24.45
C SER A 247 -5.03 4.84 -25.86
N GLY A 248 -6.05 4.22 -26.43
CA GLY A 248 -6.48 4.49 -27.80
C GLY A 248 -7.96 4.31 -28.10
N ASP A 249 -8.75 3.68 -27.22
CA ASP A 249 -10.16 3.42 -27.56
C ASP A 249 -11.15 3.52 -26.40
N ARG A 250 -10.96 4.49 -25.53
CA ARG A 250 -12.05 4.99 -24.67
C ARG A 250 -12.47 6.39 -25.09
N GLN A 251 -12.68 6.60 -26.41
CA GLN A 251 -13.50 7.69 -26.86
C GLN A 251 -14.94 7.39 -26.46
N HIS A 252 -15.42 8.17 -25.50
CA HIS A 252 -16.81 8.57 -25.32
C HIS A 252 -17.86 7.58 -25.86
N ARG A 253 -18.13 6.51 -25.14
CA ARG A 253 -19.45 5.88 -25.24
C ARG A 253 -20.37 6.67 -24.34
N PRO A 254 -21.26 7.52 -24.90
CA PRO A 254 -22.25 8.21 -24.07
C PRO A 254 -23.08 7.16 -23.32
N PRO A 255 -23.51 7.42 -22.09
CA PRO A 255 -24.35 6.50 -21.35
C PRO A 255 -25.56 6.16 -22.22
N LYS A 256 -25.79 4.85 -22.42
CA LYS A 256 -26.94 4.33 -23.17
C LYS A 256 -28.18 4.90 -22.48
N ALA A 257 -28.90 5.77 -23.20
CA ALA A 257 -30.15 6.33 -22.73
C ALA A 257 -31.08 5.19 -22.27
N PRO A 258 -31.83 5.36 -21.18
CA PRO A 258 -32.78 4.35 -20.72
C PRO A 258 -33.76 4.08 -21.86
N THR A 259 -33.85 2.84 -22.32
CA THR A 259 -34.83 2.37 -23.28
C THR A 259 -36.21 2.54 -22.67
N THR A 260 -36.93 3.55 -23.10
CA THR A 260 -38.34 3.73 -22.81
C THR A 260 -39.09 2.47 -23.27
N PRO A 261 -39.91 1.82 -22.44
CA PRO A 261 -40.69 0.69 -22.87
C PRO A 261 -41.66 1.13 -23.97
N ARG A 262 -41.61 0.42 -25.10
CA ARG A 262 -42.47 0.60 -26.26
C ARG A 262 -43.91 0.47 -25.82
N ARG A 263 -44.64 1.58 -25.89
CA ARG A 263 -46.09 1.65 -25.66
C ARG A 263 -46.79 0.71 -26.66
N THR A 264 -47.28 -0.41 -26.20
CA THR A 264 -48.19 -1.28 -26.96
C THR A 264 -49.48 -0.50 -27.19
N HIS A 265 -49.69 -0.18 -28.45
CA HIS A 265 -51.01 0.33 -28.90
C HIS A 265 -52.07 -0.76 -28.67
N LEU A 266 -52.88 -0.57 -27.64
CA LEU A 266 -54.14 -1.27 -27.53
C LEU A 266 -55.09 -0.67 -28.60
N ARG A 267 -55.53 -1.55 -29.51
CA ARG A 267 -56.52 -1.30 -30.55
C ARG A 267 -57.80 -0.79 -29.91
N GLY A 268 -58.41 0.19 -30.56
CA GLY A 268 -59.58 0.91 -30.14
C GLY A 268 -60.77 0.04 -29.83
N ALA A 269 -61.49 0.45 -28.82
CA ALA A 269 -62.89 0.05 -28.57
C ALA A 269 -63.80 0.83 -29.53
N PRO A 270 -64.92 0.21 -30.00
CA PRO A 270 -65.88 0.88 -30.87
C PRO A 270 -66.70 1.93 -30.14
N PRO A 271 -67.28 2.94 -30.85
CA PRO A 271 -68.04 4.00 -30.25
C PRO A 271 -69.41 3.51 -29.76
N PRO A 272 -69.99 4.13 -28.74
CA PRO A 272 -71.35 3.78 -28.24
C PRO A 272 -72.42 4.31 -29.18
N THR A 273 -73.43 3.48 -29.41
CA THR A 273 -74.61 3.73 -30.14
C THR A 273 -75.50 4.78 -29.40
N PRO A 274 -76.10 5.78 -30.12
CA PRO A 274 -77.04 6.71 -29.49
C PRO A 274 -78.47 6.16 -29.49
N GLY A 275 -79.14 6.35 -28.36
CA GLY A 275 -80.59 6.27 -28.34
C GLY A 275 -81.14 5.38 -27.24
N GLN A 276 -81.66 6.00 -26.16
CA GLN A 276 -83.06 5.91 -25.80
C GLN A 276 -83.31 6.68 -24.50
N ARG A 277 -84.10 7.72 -24.62
CA ARG A 277 -84.79 8.36 -23.51
C ARG A 277 -85.95 7.47 -23.10
N HIS A 278 -86.18 7.29 -21.85
CA HIS A 278 -87.51 7.14 -21.24
C HIS A 278 -87.34 7.48 -19.77
N GLU A 279 -88.10 8.45 -19.44
CA GLU A 279 -88.91 8.83 -18.28
C GLU A 279 -88.25 8.82 -16.92
#